data_fb8421a7cc9f3717f92375b515002d2f
#
_entry.id   fb8421a7cc9f3717f92375b515002d2f
#
_cell.length_a   1.000
_cell.length_b   1.000
_cell.length_c   1.000
_cell.angle_alpha   90.00
_cell.angle_beta   90.00
_cell.angle_gamma   90.00
#
_symmetry.space_group_name_H-M   'P 1'
#
loop_
_entity.id
_entity.type
_entity.pdbx_description
1 polymer ?
#
loop_
_entity_poly.entity_id
_entity_poly.type
_entity_poly.pdbx_seq_one_letter_code
_entity_poly.pdbx_strand_id
1 'polypeptide(L)'
;MKRFLVLAGGSDQADLMDVLREKYPGCYIILADMAQHVIASTHADKHLLVSTMDFGAVKETAIAEKVDCIITACGDQPLITMASISEELGLPCYLTREEALSMTNKLYMKKLMVENGIPTSKFKKISDVSEDISDLKYPLMIKPADCNGSLGVRKANNYEQFVEFFTKAKEYSFSHSAIVEEFKEGKEVGVDCYALDGKATLLMMGEVRKKKIGDSVLLIYQTYIPADISDKAKENLQKVANDITRVFKLDNTPILIQTLVDGDDVNVIEFAPRIGGASKHRTVTLKTGFDILKANVDAMFGERPEVITHPDDNMFSRNHVYARPCTFSHVEHAEELISDGIIEEYIPYKVKGATVGEFLASRDRVGSFLVKAPDLKQLKEKIKIAVSRLRVYDMNGNEVMKREIWEED
;
A
#
# COMPACT_ATOMS: atom_id res chain seq x y z
N MET A 1 3.13 30.79 -9.81
CA MET A 1 3.08 29.93 -8.58
C MET A 1 2.28 28.69 -8.93
N LYS A 2 2.92 27.51 -8.95
CA LYS A 2 2.22 26.24 -9.24
C LYS A 2 1.25 25.90 -8.10
N ARG A 3 0.09 25.34 -8.44
CA ARG A 3 -0.96 24.94 -7.50
C ARG A 3 -1.22 23.45 -7.65
N PHE A 4 -1.11 22.70 -6.56
CA PHE A 4 -1.28 21.25 -6.52
C PHE A 4 -2.52 20.87 -5.72
N LEU A 5 -3.31 19.93 -6.21
CA LEU A 5 -4.33 19.25 -5.44
C LEU A 5 -3.81 17.86 -5.08
N VAL A 6 -3.49 17.66 -3.81
CA VAL A 6 -3.04 16.37 -3.28
C VAL A 6 -4.22 15.61 -2.73
N LEU A 7 -4.41 14.36 -3.18
CA LEU A 7 -5.50 13.50 -2.79
C LEU A 7 -5.09 12.55 -1.67
N ALA A 8 -5.92 12.42 -0.64
CA ALA A 8 -5.74 11.68 0.59
C ALA A 8 -4.73 12.32 1.58
N GLY A 9 -4.92 12.05 2.88
CA GLY A 9 -4.27 12.79 3.97
C GLY A 9 -3.27 11.99 4.80
N GLY A 10 -2.76 10.84 4.29
CA GLY A 10 -1.80 10.01 5.02
C GLY A 10 -0.38 10.58 5.05
N SER A 11 0.53 9.90 5.77
CA SER A 11 1.95 10.27 5.87
C SER A 11 2.68 10.23 4.53
N ASP A 12 2.33 9.29 3.64
CA ASP A 12 2.90 9.23 2.29
C ASP A 12 2.61 10.52 1.49
N GLN A 13 1.43 11.12 1.67
CA GLN A 13 1.07 12.39 1.05
C GLN A 13 1.74 13.58 1.71
N ALA A 14 2.01 13.54 3.01
CA ALA A 14 2.81 14.57 3.68
C ALA A 14 4.22 14.63 3.06
N ASP A 15 4.87 13.47 2.91
CA ASP A 15 6.18 13.37 2.26
C ASP A 15 6.13 13.83 0.79
N LEU A 16 5.05 13.50 0.07
CA LEU A 16 4.83 13.99 -1.30
C LEU A 16 4.77 15.53 -1.34
N MET A 17 4.07 16.16 -0.38
CA MET A 17 4.00 17.63 -0.31
C MET A 17 5.36 18.26 -0.05
N ASP A 18 6.20 17.63 0.76
CA ASP A 18 7.57 18.10 1.01
C ASP A 18 8.43 18.01 -0.27
N VAL A 19 8.33 16.91 -1.03
CA VAL A 19 8.97 16.77 -2.35
C VAL A 19 8.47 17.83 -3.34
N LEU A 20 7.16 18.11 -3.34
CA LEU A 20 6.60 19.17 -4.21
C LEU A 20 7.15 20.56 -3.83
N ARG A 21 7.30 20.87 -2.54
CA ARG A 21 7.88 22.14 -2.08
C ARG A 21 9.36 22.26 -2.40
N GLU A 22 10.11 21.17 -2.31
CA GLU A 22 11.52 21.13 -2.72
C GLU A 22 11.67 21.40 -4.21
N LYS A 23 10.90 20.68 -5.05
CA LYS A 23 10.98 20.80 -6.51
C LYS A 23 10.39 22.11 -7.03
N TYR A 24 9.36 22.64 -6.40
CA TYR A 24 8.63 23.85 -6.82
C TYR A 24 8.54 24.87 -5.68
N PRO A 25 9.65 25.55 -5.33
CA PRO A 25 9.65 26.53 -4.23
C PRO A 25 8.55 27.59 -4.39
N GLY A 26 7.79 27.81 -3.32
CA GLY A 26 6.66 28.73 -3.31
C GLY A 26 5.39 28.20 -3.98
N CYS A 27 5.28 26.90 -4.27
CA CYS A 27 4.02 26.30 -4.74
C CYS A 27 2.93 26.41 -3.64
N TYR A 28 1.68 26.31 -4.07
CA TYR A 28 0.51 26.30 -3.19
C TYR A 28 -0.14 24.91 -3.22
N ILE A 29 -0.24 24.27 -2.08
CA ILE A 29 -0.71 22.90 -1.95
C ILE A 29 -2.07 22.84 -1.27
N ILE A 30 -3.06 22.28 -1.97
CA ILE A 30 -4.40 22.02 -1.47
C ILE A 30 -4.51 20.52 -1.18
N LEU A 31 -4.94 20.16 0.01
CA LEU A 31 -5.24 18.79 0.40
C LEU A 31 -6.75 18.54 0.26
N ALA A 32 -7.12 17.44 -0.40
CA ALA A 32 -8.48 16.89 -0.40
C ALA A 32 -8.51 15.58 0.39
N ASP A 33 -9.14 15.59 1.56
CA ASP A 33 -9.43 14.42 2.38
C ASP A 33 -10.68 14.71 3.22
N MET A 34 -11.60 13.73 3.33
CA MET A 34 -12.83 13.92 4.09
C MET A 34 -12.65 13.90 5.62
N ALA A 35 -11.51 13.37 6.11
CA ALA A 35 -11.21 13.31 7.53
C ALA A 35 -10.55 14.61 8.00
N GLN A 36 -11.08 15.21 9.07
CA GLN A 36 -10.57 16.48 9.62
C GLN A 36 -9.17 16.36 10.21
N HIS A 37 -8.87 15.23 10.84
CA HIS A 37 -7.61 15.00 11.56
C HIS A 37 -6.72 14.02 10.79
N VAL A 38 -5.90 14.54 9.87
CA VAL A 38 -4.98 13.78 9.03
C VAL A 38 -3.57 14.37 9.05
N ILE A 39 -2.55 13.52 8.91
CA ILE A 39 -1.14 13.94 8.99
C ILE A 39 -0.81 15.00 7.94
N ALA A 40 -1.21 14.78 6.68
CA ALA A 40 -0.87 15.68 5.58
C ALA A 40 -1.48 17.08 5.70
N SER A 41 -2.46 17.29 6.58
CA SER A 41 -3.07 18.62 6.76
C SER A 41 -2.11 19.68 7.27
N THR A 42 -1.06 19.27 8.01
CA THR A 42 -0.03 20.21 8.52
C THR A 42 1.02 20.59 7.46
N HIS A 43 1.06 19.87 6.33
CA HIS A 43 1.95 20.13 5.20
C HIS A 43 1.25 20.89 4.05
N ALA A 44 -0.08 21.05 4.11
CA ALA A 44 -0.86 21.76 3.11
C ALA A 44 -1.07 23.23 3.46
N ASP A 45 -1.20 24.10 2.43
CA ASP A 45 -1.60 25.50 2.62
C ASP A 45 -3.12 25.61 2.86
N LYS A 46 -3.88 24.64 2.34
CA LYS A 46 -5.34 24.55 2.49
C LYS A 46 -5.78 23.11 2.57
N HIS A 47 -6.65 22.78 3.53
CA HIS A 47 -7.30 21.47 3.63
C HIS A 47 -8.80 21.62 3.36
N LEU A 48 -9.31 20.83 2.42
CA LEU A 48 -10.71 20.76 2.05
C LEU A 48 -11.28 19.38 2.41
N LEU A 49 -12.41 19.39 3.10
CA LEU A 49 -13.09 18.15 3.52
C LEU A 49 -13.89 17.58 2.33
N VAL A 50 -13.16 17.03 1.36
CA VAL A 50 -13.68 16.44 0.13
C VAL A 50 -13.27 14.98 0.06
N SER A 51 -14.24 14.10 -0.21
CA SER A 51 -13.94 12.69 -0.43
C SER A 51 -13.18 12.51 -1.73
N THR A 52 -12.04 11.79 -1.69
CA THR A 52 -11.29 11.43 -2.88
C THR A 52 -12.04 10.48 -3.82
N MET A 53 -13.17 9.91 -3.39
CA MET A 53 -14.05 9.07 -4.19
C MET A 53 -15.17 9.87 -4.88
N ASP A 54 -15.39 11.11 -4.50
CA ASP A 54 -16.35 12.01 -5.13
C ASP A 54 -15.70 12.77 -6.29
N PHE A 55 -15.79 12.16 -7.49
CA PHE A 55 -15.20 12.72 -8.71
C PHE A 55 -15.73 14.12 -9.03
N GLY A 56 -17.01 14.37 -8.79
CA GLY A 56 -17.65 15.68 -9.01
C GLY A 56 -17.03 16.74 -8.11
N ALA A 57 -17.02 16.50 -6.81
CA ALA A 57 -16.46 17.43 -5.82
C ALA A 57 -14.95 17.68 -6.01
N VAL A 58 -14.17 16.63 -6.35
CA VAL A 58 -12.75 16.79 -6.66
C VAL A 58 -12.54 17.63 -7.92
N LYS A 59 -13.32 17.40 -8.97
CA LYS A 59 -13.27 18.19 -10.21
C LYS A 59 -13.65 19.66 -9.98
N GLU A 60 -14.74 19.92 -9.27
CA GLU A 60 -15.16 21.28 -8.90
C GLU A 60 -14.08 21.99 -8.07
N THR A 61 -13.46 21.27 -7.12
CA THR A 61 -12.34 21.77 -6.33
C THR A 61 -11.15 22.14 -7.23
N ALA A 62 -10.76 21.26 -8.15
CA ALA A 62 -9.64 21.51 -9.06
C ALA A 62 -9.85 22.76 -9.91
N ILE A 63 -11.08 22.96 -10.41
CA ILE A 63 -11.45 24.13 -11.22
C ILE A 63 -11.45 25.41 -10.37
N ALA A 64 -12.13 25.37 -9.21
CA ALA A 64 -12.27 26.52 -8.31
C ALA A 64 -10.91 27.02 -7.79
N GLU A 65 -10.02 26.07 -7.44
CA GLU A 65 -8.68 26.36 -6.96
C GLU A 65 -7.65 26.60 -8.09
N LYS A 66 -8.04 26.43 -9.36
CA LYS A 66 -7.18 26.62 -10.54
C LYS A 66 -5.88 25.83 -10.41
N VAL A 67 -5.99 24.53 -10.14
CA VAL A 67 -4.82 23.69 -9.93
C VAL A 67 -4.11 23.37 -11.24
N ASP A 68 -2.78 23.27 -11.19
CA ASP A 68 -1.93 22.90 -12.32
C ASP A 68 -1.72 21.39 -12.39
N CYS A 69 -1.97 20.66 -11.29
CA CYS A 69 -1.78 19.21 -11.20
C CYS A 69 -2.61 18.63 -10.04
N ILE A 70 -3.17 17.44 -10.28
CA ILE A 70 -3.78 16.60 -9.24
C ILE A 70 -2.82 15.42 -9.03
N ILE A 71 -2.44 15.12 -7.79
CA ILE A 71 -1.44 14.10 -7.50
C ILE A 71 -1.75 13.33 -6.22
N THR A 72 -1.32 12.06 -6.17
CA THR A 72 -1.32 11.23 -4.97
C THR A 72 -0.05 10.36 -4.92
N ALA A 73 0.47 10.08 -3.72
CA ALA A 73 1.62 9.20 -3.55
C ALA A 73 1.23 7.72 -3.64
N CYS A 74 0.12 7.35 -3.00
CA CYS A 74 -0.32 5.96 -2.89
C CYS A 74 -1.85 5.87 -2.75
N GLY A 75 -2.38 4.64 -2.88
CA GLY A 75 -3.81 4.37 -2.77
C GLY A 75 -4.49 4.22 -4.13
N ASP A 76 -5.26 3.13 -4.31
CA ASP A 76 -5.87 2.80 -5.60
C ASP A 76 -7.02 3.74 -5.94
N GLN A 77 -7.84 4.12 -4.96
CA GLN A 77 -8.97 5.02 -5.17
C GLN A 77 -8.53 6.45 -5.56
N PRO A 78 -7.60 7.09 -4.81
CA PRO A 78 -7.08 8.40 -5.23
C PRO A 78 -6.41 8.35 -6.60
N LEU A 79 -5.77 7.22 -6.96
CA LEU A 79 -5.12 7.05 -8.28
C LEU A 79 -6.15 7.14 -9.42
N ILE A 80 -7.30 6.45 -9.29
CA ILE A 80 -8.36 6.50 -10.31
C ILE A 80 -8.89 7.92 -10.45
N THR A 81 -9.15 8.59 -9.32
CA THR A 81 -9.66 9.96 -9.28
C THR A 81 -8.67 10.93 -9.93
N MET A 82 -7.38 10.82 -9.57
CA MET A 82 -6.29 11.61 -10.15
C MET A 82 -6.28 11.47 -11.67
N ALA A 83 -6.19 10.25 -12.19
CA ALA A 83 -6.09 10.00 -13.62
C ALA A 83 -7.36 10.48 -14.37
N SER A 84 -8.55 10.18 -13.83
CA SER A 84 -9.83 10.53 -14.48
C SER A 84 -10.03 12.03 -14.58
N ILE A 85 -9.81 12.76 -13.48
CA ILE A 85 -10.03 14.21 -13.46
C ILE A 85 -8.92 14.94 -14.23
N SER A 86 -7.68 14.46 -14.13
CA SER A 86 -6.58 15.04 -14.92
C SER A 86 -6.84 14.94 -16.42
N GLU A 87 -7.32 13.78 -16.92
CA GLU A 87 -7.68 13.60 -18.34
C GLU A 87 -8.82 14.53 -18.74
N GLU A 88 -9.90 14.65 -17.93
CA GLU A 88 -11.02 15.53 -18.23
C GLU A 88 -10.64 17.02 -18.26
N LEU A 89 -9.68 17.45 -17.45
CA LEU A 89 -9.26 18.84 -17.34
C LEU A 89 -7.99 19.16 -18.16
N GLY A 90 -7.42 18.18 -18.84
CA GLY A 90 -6.16 18.33 -19.58
C GLY A 90 -4.95 18.63 -18.70
N LEU A 91 -4.95 18.13 -17.45
CA LEU A 91 -3.86 18.27 -16.51
C LEU A 91 -2.81 17.15 -16.69
N PRO A 92 -1.55 17.38 -16.30
CA PRO A 92 -0.52 16.36 -16.40
C PRO A 92 -0.84 15.15 -15.51
N CYS A 93 -0.59 13.95 -16.05
CA CYS A 93 -0.73 12.68 -15.34
C CYS A 93 0.14 11.62 -16.05
N TYR A 94 0.78 10.72 -15.29
CA TYR A 94 1.55 9.61 -15.82
C TYR A 94 0.71 8.40 -16.23
N LEU A 95 -0.59 8.42 -15.92
CA LEU A 95 -1.57 7.39 -16.30
C LEU A 95 -2.77 8.02 -16.99
N THR A 96 -3.29 7.33 -18.00
CA THR A 96 -4.61 7.61 -18.53
C THR A 96 -5.72 7.07 -17.60
N ARG A 97 -6.93 7.58 -17.75
CA ARG A 97 -8.10 7.04 -17.05
C ARG A 97 -8.31 5.55 -17.31
N GLU A 98 -8.16 5.12 -18.57
CA GLU A 98 -8.32 3.72 -18.97
C GLU A 98 -7.32 2.82 -18.29
N GLU A 99 -6.05 3.21 -18.24
CA GLU A 99 -4.99 2.48 -17.54
C GLU A 99 -5.28 2.38 -16.04
N ALA A 100 -5.61 3.49 -15.38
CA ALA A 100 -5.92 3.50 -13.95
C ALA A 100 -7.12 2.59 -13.62
N LEU A 101 -8.20 2.64 -14.41
CA LEU A 101 -9.38 1.79 -14.23
C LEU A 101 -9.08 0.32 -14.50
N SER A 102 -8.35 0.00 -15.56
CA SER A 102 -8.05 -1.39 -15.92
C SER A 102 -7.17 -2.07 -14.87
N MET A 103 -6.18 -1.38 -14.33
CA MET A 103 -5.25 -1.92 -13.34
C MET A 103 -5.80 -1.97 -11.91
N THR A 104 -6.88 -1.24 -11.62
CA THR A 104 -7.60 -1.35 -10.34
C THR A 104 -8.78 -2.32 -10.40
N ASN A 105 -9.22 -2.72 -11.60
CA ASN A 105 -10.22 -3.75 -11.79
C ASN A 105 -9.60 -5.15 -11.69
N LYS A 106 -9.72 -5.77 -10.51
CA LYS A 106 -9.14 -7.11 -10.22
C LYS A 106 -9.50 -8.17 -11.26
N LEU A 107 -10.73 -8.15 -11.78
CA LEU A 107 -11.16 -9.13 -12.79
C LEU A 107 -10.45 -8.93 -14.12
N TYR A 108 -10.38 -7.70 -14.60
CA TYR A 108 -9.70 -7.37 -15.86
C TYR A 108 -8.20 -7.67 -15.76
N MET A 109 -7.56 -7.20 -14.69
CA MET A 109 -6.16 -7.45 -14.39
C MET A 109 -5.83 -8.95 -14.41
N LYS A 110 -6.60 -9.79 -13.69
CA LYS A 110 -6.38 -11.23 -13.62
C LYS A 110 -6.63 -11.94 -14.96
N LYS A 111 -7.65 -11.54 -15.72
CA LYS A 111 -7.88 -12.07 -17.06
C LYS A 111 -6.69 -11.81 -17.97
N LEU A 112 -6.19 -10.58 -18.01
CA LEU A 112 -5.05 -10.21 -18.84
C LEU A 112 -3.76 -10.92 -18.39
N MET A 113 -3.57 -11.13 -17.11
CA MET A 113 -2.46 -11.95 -16.57
C MET A 113 -2.54 -13.39 -17.13
N VAL A 114 -3.69 -14.05 -17.01
CA VAL A 114 -3.88 -15.43 -17.48
C VAL A 114 -3.65 -15.54 -18.99
N GLU A 115 -4.23 -14.63 -19.78
CA GLU A 115 -4.09 -14.58 -21.24
C GLU A 115 -2.64 -14.42 -21.70
N ASN A 116 -1.79 -13.78 -20.87
CA ASN A 116 -0.39 -13.53 -21.17
C ASN A 116 0.59 -14.42 -20.38
N GLY A 117 0.10 -15.46 -19.70
CA GLY A 117 0.94 -16.41 -18.97
C GLY A 117 1.64 -15.86 -17.74
N ILE A 118 1.16 -14.73 -17.17
CA ILE A 118 1.62 -14.20 -15.88
C ILE A 118 0.98 -15.05 -14.78
N PRO A 119 1.78 -15.68 -13.90
CA PRO A 119 1.26 -16.62 -12.92
C PRO A 119 0.35 -15.92 -11.89
N THR A 120 -0.90 -16.36 -11.81
CA THR A 120 -1.89 -15.92 -10.82
C THR A 120 -2.80 -17.09 -10.46
N SER A 121 -3.46 -17.03 -9.30
CA SER A 121 -4.39 -18.07 -8.86
C SER A 121 -5.55 -18.21 -9.82
N LYS A 122 -6.00 -19.45 -10.05
CA LYS A 122 -7.24 -19.70 -10.78
C LYS A 122 -8.40 -19.06 -10.06
N PHE A 123 -9.28 -18.37 -10.77
CA PHE A 123 -10.30 -17.52 -10.18
C PHE A 123 -11.59 -17.48 -10.98
N LYS A 124 -12.69 -17.12 -10.31
CA LYS A 124 -13.95 -16.71 -10.90
C LYS A 124 -14.49 -15.46 -10.21
N LYS A 125 -15.15 -14.59 -10.97
CA LYS A 125 -16.04 -13.57 -10.40
C LYS A 125 -17.44 -14.15 -10.40
N ILE A 126 -18.11 -14.13 -9.25
CA ILE A 126 -19.49 -14.60 -9.08
C ILE A 126 -20.33 -13.53 -8.38
N SER A 127 -21.61 -13.53 -8.69
CA SER A 127 -22.62 -12.62 -8.12
C SER A 127 -23.70 -13.37 -7.33
N ASP A 128 -23.78 -14.69 -7.56
CA ASP A 128 -24.69 -15.57 -6.83
C ASP A 128 -23.96 -16.86 -6.40
N VAL A 129 -24.34 -17.37 -5.22
CA VAL A 129 -23.74 -18.56 -4.61
C VAL A 129 -24.02 -19.84 -5.42
N SER A 130 -25.05 -19.84 -6.26
CA SER A 130 -25.42 -20.96 -7.13
C SER A 130 -24.60 -21.04 -8.41
N GLU A 131 -23.78 -20.03 -8.72
CA GLU A 131 -22.91 -20.06 -9.88
C GLU A 131 -21.87 -21.19 -9.74
N ASP A 132 -21.58 -21.84 -10.86
CA ASP A 132 -20.68 -23.01 -10.89
C ASP A 132 -19.24 -22.63 -10.58
N ILE A 133 -18.71 -23.19 -9.48
CA ILE A 133 -17.30 -23.11 -9.04
C ILE A 133 -16.63 -24.48 -8.99
N SER A 134 -17.21 -25.51 -9.60
CA SER A 134 -16.75 -26.91 -9.52
C SER A 134 -15.34 -27.13 -10.07
N ASP A 135 -14.86 -26.21 -10.91
CA ASP A 135 -13.51 -26.23 -11.47
C ASP A 135 -12.46 -25.59 -10.54
N LEU A 136 -12.86 -24.97 -9.41
CA LEU A 136 -11.97 -24.44 -8.38
C LEU A 136 -11.78 -25.45 -7.25
N LYS A 137 -10.53 -25.54 -6.76
CA LYS A 137 -10.16 -26.48 -5.68
C LYS A 137 -10.08 -25.77 -4.34
N TYR A 138 -10.69 -26.36 -3.31
CA TYR A 138 -10.53 -25.89 -1.94
C TYR A 138 -9.10 -26.10 -1.41
N PRO A 139 -8.61 -25.23 -0.52
CA PRO A 139 -9.27 -24.05 0.05
C PRO A 139 -9.45 -22.92 -0.97
N LEU A 140 -10.47 -22.07 -0.77
CA LEU A 140 -10.76 -20.91 -1.61
C LEU A 140 -10.56 -19.61 -0.85
N MET A 141 -10.02 -18.58 -1.55
CA MET A 141 -10.03 -17.21 -1.06
C MET A 141 -11.21 -16.46 -1.66
N ILE A 142 -12.01 -15.85 -0.80
CA ILE A 142 -13.18 -15.08 -1.20
C ILE A 142 -12.90 -13.61 -0.91
N LYS A 143 -13.01 -12.78 -1.92
CA LYS A 143 -12.69 -11.35 -1.87
C LYS A 143 -13.84 -10.53 -2.45
N PRO A 144 -14.31 -9.46 -1.80
CA PRO A 144 -15.20 -8.50 -2.47
C PRO A 144 -14.57 -8.01 -3.77
N ALA A 145 -15.34 -7.91 -4.86
CA ALA A 145 -14.78 -7.64 -6.18
C ALA A 145 -14.13 -6.25 -6.32
N ASP A 146 -14.56 -5.29 -5.51
CA ASP A 146 -14.25 -3.87 -5.64
C ASP A 146 -13.86 -3.19 -4.30
N CYS A 147 -13.37 -3.99 -3.34
CA CYS A 147 -12.80 -3.48 -2.09
C CYS A 147 -11.28 -3.62 -2.07
N ASN A 148 -10.63 -2.74 -1.28
CA ASN A 148 -9.18 -2.70 -1.08
C ASN A 148 -8.81 -2.93 0.39
N GLY A 149 -7.50 -3.09 0.67
CA GLY A 149 -6.98 -3.21 2.03
C GLY A 149 -7.40 -4.48 2.77
N SER A 150 -7.63 -5.58 2.05
CA SER A 150 -8.04 -6.90 2.58
C SER A 150 -9.39 -6.91 3.32
N LEU A 151 -10.23 -5.86 3.13
CA LEU A 151 -11.56 -5.81 3.72
C LEU A 151 -12.43 -6.96 3.17
N GLY A 152 -13.01 -7.76 4.07
CA GLY A 152 -13.92 -8.84 3.70
C GLY A 152 -13.25 -10.07 3.06
N VAL A 153 -11.91 -10.13 2.97
CA VAL A 153 -11.18 -11.29 2.45
C VAL A 153 -11.20 -12.43 3.46
N ARG A 154 -11.63 -13.63 3.03
CA ARG A 154 -11.76 -14.83 3.88
C ARG A 154 -11.30 -16.08 3.14
N LYS A 155 -10.74 -17.05 3.90
CA LYS A 155 -10.36 -18.39 3.42
C LYS A 155 -11.46 -19.39 3.79
N ALA A 156 -12.06 -20.03 2.78
CA ALA A 156 -13.04 -21.09 2.94
C ALA A 156 -12.40 -22.44 2.66
N ASN A 157 -12.55 -23.40 3.59
CA ASN A 157 -12.01 -24.74 3.48
C ASN A 157 -13.00 -25.75 2.88
N ASN A 158 -14.28 -25.39 2.81
CA ASN A 158 -15.36 -26.20 2.31
C ASN A 158 -16.52 -25.34 1.77
N TYR A 159 -17.53 -25.99 1.18
CA TYR A 159 -18.66 -25.31 0.58
C TYR A 159 -19.51 -24.53 1.58
N GLU A 160 -19.67 -24.99 2.81
CA GLU A 160 -20.45 -24.32 3.85
C GLU A 160 -19.80 -22.97 4.21
N GLN A 161 -18.48 -22.97 4.46
CA GLN A 161 -17.71 -21.73 4.69
C GLN A 161 -17.71 -20.82 3.46
N PHE A 162 -17.67 -21.39 2.27
CA PHE A 162 -17.76 -20.60 1.03
C PHE A 162 -19.08 -19.82 0.99
N VAL A 163 -20.23 -20.46 1.25
CA VAL A 163 -21.54 -19.79 1.24
C VAL A 163 -21.60 -18.66 2.27
N GLU A 164 -21.14 -18.93 3.50
CA GLU A 164 -21.09 -17.92 4.55
C GLU A 164 -20.23 -16.71 4.16
N PHE A 165 -19.00 -16.97 3.71
CA PHE A 165 -18.03 -15.91 3.45
C PHE A 165 -18.34 -15.16 2.15
N PHE A 166 -18.92 -15.83 1.15
CA PHE A 166 -19.42 -15.18 -0.06
C PHE A 166 -20.53 -14.18 0.27
N THR A 167 -21.49 -14.56 1.09
CA THR A 167 -22.58 -13.68 1.52
C THR A 167 -22.02 -12.41 2.18
N LYS A 168 -21.07 -12.56 3.10
CA LYS A 168 -20.41 -11.43 3.75
C LYS A 168 -19.58 -10.58 2.77
N ALA A 169 -18.83 -11.20 1.85
CA ALA A 169 -18.04 -10.47 0.86
C ALA A 169 -18.92 -9.64 -0.07
N LYS A 170 -20.09 -10.17 -0.44
CA LYS A 170 -21.08 -9.48 -1.27
C LYS A 170 -21.67 -8.22 -0.60
N GLU A 171 -21.81 -8.22 0.74
CA GLU A 171 -22.26 -7.05 1.51
C GLU A 171 -21.25 -5.90 1.47
N TYR A 172 -19.96 -6.21 1.41
CA TYR A 172 -18.87 -5.20 1.32
C TYR A 172 -18.68 -4.67 -0.09
N SER A 173 -19.10 -5.42 -1.12
CA SER A 173 -18.91 -5.06 -2.53
C SER A 173 -19.99 -4.14 -3.05
N PHE A 174 -19.60 -3.02 -3.66
CA PHE A 174 -20.55 -2.10 -4.32
C PHE A 174 -21.25 -2.76 -5.52
N SER A 175 -20.56 -3.66 -6.22
CA SER A 175 -21.12 -4.44 -7.34
C SER A 175 -21.88 -5.69 -6.87
N HIS A 176 -22.02 -5.89 -5.56
CA HIS A 176 -22.64 -7.08 -4.97
C HIS A 176 -22.10 -8.40 -5.54
N SER A 177 -20.79 -8.47 -5.76
CA SER A 177 -20.10 -9.63 -6.32
C SER A 177 -18.80 -9.92 -5.59
N ALA A 178 -18.28 -11.14 -5.73
CA ALA A 178 -17.00 -11.54 -5.17
C ALA A 178 -16.11 -12.19 -6.22
N ILE A 179 -14.79 -12.07 -6.02
CA ILE A 179 -13.79 -12.88 -6.69
C ILE A 179 -13.46 -14.06 -5.78
N VAL A 180 -13.61 -15.26 -6.31
CA VAL A 180 -13.29 -16.53 -5.67
C VAL A 180 -12.06 -17.11 -6.33
N GLU A 181 -11.02 -17.38 -5.55
CA GLU A 181 -9.72 -17.83 -6.05
C GLU A 181 -9.28 -19.11 -5.33
N GLU A 182 -8.58 -20.00 -6.03
CA GLU A 182 -7.86 -21.07 -5.36
C GLU A 182 -6.82 -20.49 -4.41
N PHE A 183 -6.84 -20.95 -3.15
CA PHE A 183 -5.84 -20.54 -2.18
C PHE A 183 -4.46 -21.10 -2.59
N LYS A 184 -3.45 -20.25 -2.52
CA LYS A 184 -2.05 -20.62 -2.67
C LYS A 184 -1.32 -20.44 -1.35
N GLU A 185 -0.49 -21.40 -1.00
CA GLU A 185 0.47 -21.30 0.09
C GLU A 185 1.68 -20.49 -0.34
N GLY A 186 2.51 -20.12 0.60
CA GLY A 186 3.75 -19.40 0.35
C GLY A 186 3.93 -18.16 1.21
N LYS A 187 5.14 -17.61 1.15
CA LYS A 187 5.49 -16.33 1.75
C LYS A 187 4.86 -15.20 0.94
N GLU A 188 4.17 -14.28 1.58
CA GLU A 188 3.74 -13.06 0.88
C GLU A 188 4.92 -12.11 0.72
N VAL A 189 5.24 -11.81 -0.53
CA VAL A 189 6.35 -10.91 -0.91
C VAL A 189 5.79 -9.73 -1.66
N GLY A 190 5.98 -8.54 -1.09
CA GLY A 190 5.75 -7.27 -1.77
C GLY A 190 6.99 -6.85 -2.54
N VAL A 191 6.82 -6.51 -3.81
CA VAL A 191 7.90 -6.08 -4.70
C VAL A 191 7.61 -4.66 -5.13
N ASP A 192 8.53 -3.73 -4.81
CA ASP A 192 8.47 -2.35 -5.27
C ASP A 192 9.45 -2.20 -6.44
N CYS A 193 8.94 -1.70 -7.58
CA CYS A 193 9.68 -1.56 -8.84
C CYS A 193 9.48 -0.18 -9.44
N TYR A 194 10.33 0.16 -10.42
CA TYR A 194 10.10 1.28 -11.32
C TYR A 194 10.16 0.80 -12.77
N ALA A 195 9.08 1.03 -13.53
CA ALA A 195 9.00 0.72 -14.95
C ALA A 195 9.52 1.89 -15.78
N LEU A 196 10.50 1.62 -16.62
CA LEU A 196 11.08 2.60 -17.53
C LEU A 196 11.57 1.91 -18.81
N ASP A 197 11.24 2.46 -19.96
CA ASP A 197 11.70 1.94 -21.29
C ASP A 197 11.39 0.44 -21.49
N GLY A 198 10.19 0.02 -21.06
CA GLY A 198 9.70 -1.35 -21.23
C GLY A 198 10.33 -2.38 -20.29
N LYS A 199 11.07 -1.95 -19.26
CA LYS A 199 11.69 -2.79 -18.24
C LYS A 199 11.26 -2.35 -16.85
N ALA A 200 11.16 -3.31 -15.93
CA ALA A 200 11.00 -3.06 -14.50
C ALA A 200 12.33 -3.21 -13.78
N THR A 201 12.78 -2.19 -13.09
CA THR A 201 13.89 -2.30 -12.13
C THR A 201 13.30 -2.67 -10.78
N LEU A 202 13.70 -3.84 -10.23
CA LEU A 202 13.32 -4.21 -8.87
C LEU A 202 14.11 -3.36 -7.87
N LEU A 203 13.40 -2.63 -7.03
CA LEU A 203 13.98 -1.75 -6.02
C LEU A 203 14.02 -2.43 -4.66
N MET A 204 12.92 -3.09 -4.28
CA MET A 204 12.80 -3.71 -2.96
C MET A 204 11.91 -4.94 -3.03
N MET A 205 12.31 -6.01 -2.32
CA MET A 205 11.50 -7.20 -2.08
C MET A 205 11.36 -7.40 -0.57
N GLY A 206 10.14 -7.29 -0.07
CA GLY A 206 9.86 -7.39 1.36
C GLY A 206 8.92 -8.55 1.68
N GLU A 207 9.33 -9.42 2.61
CA GLU A 207 8.49 -10.49 3.16
C GLU A 207 7.49 -9.92 4.15
N VAL A 208 6.21 -9.99 3.82
CA VAL A 208 5.11 -9.47 4.64
C VAL A 208 4.76 -10.48 5.74
N ARG A 209 4.88 -10.07 6.98
CA ARG A 209 4.53 -10.87 8.15
C ARG A 209 3.14 -10.51 8.64
N LYS A 210 2.33 -11.55 8.86
CA LYS A 210 0.94 -11.41 9.33
C LYS A 210 0.75 -12.16 10.65
N LYS A 211 0.04 -11.54 11.58
CA LYS A 211 -0.45 -12.18 12.81
C LYS A 211 -1.92 -12.52 12.63
N LYS A 212 -2.30 -13.74 12.97
CA LYS A 212 -3.71 -14.13 13.02
C LYS A 212 -4.32 -13.58 14.30
N ILE A 213 -5.37 -12.80 14.17
CA ILE A 213 -6.13 -12.24 15.29
C ILE A 213 -7.53 -12.86 15.27
N GLY A 214 -7.85 -13.63 16.32
CA GLY A 214 -9.09 -14.41 16.34
C GLY A 214 -9.16 -15.42 15.19
N ASP A 215 -10.35 -15.73 14.72
CA ASP A 215 -10.54 -16.82 13.75
C ASP A 215 -10.27 -16.41 12.29
N SER A 216 -10.31 -15.12 11.95
CA SER A 216 -10.39 -14.74 10.54
C SER A 216 -9.61 -13.48 10.12
N VAL A 217 -9.01 -12.72 11.04
CA VAL A 217 -8.27 -11.51 10.69
C VAL A 217 -6.77 -11.82 10.55
N LEU A 218 -6.20 -11.48 9.40
CA LEU A 218 -4.76 -11.54 9.14
C LEU A 218 -4.20 -10.12 9.16
N LEU A 219 -3.60 -9.74 10.28
CA LEU A 219 -3.06 -8.39 10.49
C LEU A 219 -1.62 -8.31 10.00
N ILE A 220 -1.35 -7.43 9.02
CA ILE A 220 0.02 -7.13 8.61
C ILE A 220 0.66 -6.26 9.69
N TYR A 221 1.67 -6.80 10.38
CA TYR A 221 2.34 -6.08 11.46
C TYR A 221 3.80 -5.76 11.17
N GLN A 222 4.43 -6.47 10.21
CA GLN A 222 5.85 -6.36 9.95
C GLN A 222 6.18 -6.71 8.50
N THR A 223 7.28 -6.17 7.99
CA THR A 223 7.86 -6.55 6.70
C THR A 223 9.37 -6.67 6.85
N TYR A 224 9.95 -7.84 6.56
CA TYR A 224 11.39 -8.05 6.50
C TYR A 224 11.93 -7.80 5.10
N ILE A 225 13.06 -7.11 4.99
CA ILE A 225 13.73 -6.73 3.75
C ILE A 225 15.23 -7.01 3.87
N PRO A 226 15.82 -7.74 2.94
CA PRO A 226 15.18 -8.43 1.81
C PRO A 226 14.29 -9.59 2.26
N ALA A 227 13.36 -10.01 1.40
CA ALA A 227 12.61 -11.24 1.60
C ALA A 227 13.54 -12.45 1.55
N ASP A 228 13.33 -13.41 2.47
CA ASP A 228 14.05 -14.68 2.51
C ASP A 228 13.44 -15.66 1.50
N ILE A 229 13.89 -15.57 0.25
CA ILE A 229 13.45 -16.38 -0.90
C ILE A 229 14.67 -16.82 -1.72
N SER A 230 14.51 -17.89 -2.50
CA SER A 230 15.59 -18.42 -3.36
C SER A 230 15.99 -17.43 -4.46
N ASP A 231 17.22 -17.55 -4.96
CA ASP A 231 17.67 -16.73 -6.09
C ASP A 231 16.85 -17.00 -7.34
N LYS A 232 16.37 -18.24 -7.52
CA LYS A 232 15.45 -18.58 -8.62
C LYS A 232 14.10 -17.88 -8.49
N ALA A 233 13.56 -17.77 -7.27
CA ALA A 233 12.34 -16.99 -7.03
C ALA A 233 12.56 -15.50 -7.34
N LYS A 234 13.72 -14.93 -7.02
CA LYS A 234 14.06 -13.52 -7.38
C LYS A 234 14.10 -13.33 -8.90
N GLU A 235 14.71 -14.26 -9.65
CA GLU A 235 14.70 -14.26 -11.12
C GLU A 235 13.26 -14.33 -11.66
N ASN A 236 12.43 -15.19 -11.10
CA ASN A 236 11.03 -15.32 -11.49
C ASN A 236 10.22 -14.05 -11.17
N LEU A 237 10.47 -13.39 -10.06
CA LEU A 237 9.88 -12.08 -9.72
C LEU A 237 10.31 -11.00 -10.72
N GLN A 238 11.59 -10.97 -11.14
CA GLN A 238 12.06 -10.04 -12.17
C GLN A 238 11.36 -10.28 -13.51
N LYS A 239 11.18 -11.54 -13.89
CA LYS A 239 10.43 -11.90 -15.10
C LYS A 239 8.98 -11.44 -15.00
N VAL A 240 8.31 -11.72 -13.89
CA VAL A 240 6.92 -11.28 -13.64
C VAL A 240 6.80 -9.77 -13.72
N ALA A 241 7.72 -9.02 -13.11
CA ALA A 241 7.70 -7.55 -13.16
C ALA A 241 7.86 -7.02 -14.59
N ASN A 242 8.75 -7.61 -15.39
CA ASN A 242 8.92 -7.25 -16.81
C ASN A 242 7.68 -7.62 -17.64
N ASP A 243 7.07 -8.79 -17.39
CA ASP A 243 5.86 -9.21 -18.10
C ASP A 243 4.67 -8.30 -17.77
N ILE A 244 4.49 -7.90 -16.51
CA ILE A 244 3.49 -6.90 -16.10
C ILE A 244 3.76 -5.57 -16.83
N THR A 245 4.99 -5.07 -16.80
CA THR A 245 5.37 -3.82 -17.47
C THR A 245 5.00 -3.85 -18.95
N ARG A 246 5.33 -4.94 -19.65
CA ARG A 246 5.06 -5.11 -21.08
C ARG A 246 3.56 -5.27 -21.38
N VAL A 247 2.88 -6.15 -20.66
CA VAL A 247 1.47 -6.50 -20.92
C VAL A 247 0.53 -5.34 -20.64
N PHE A 248 0.80 -4.60 -19.56
CA PHE A 248 0.01 -3.44 -19.16
C PHE A 248 0.56 -2.11 -19.68
N LYS A 249 1.59 -2.17 -20.55
CA LYS A 249 2.21 -1.00 -21.23
C LYS A 249 2.66 0.08 -20.25
N LEU A 250 3.16 -0.32 -19.09
CA LEU A 250 3.62 0.62 -18.07
C LEU A 250 4.96 1.23 -18.49
N ASP A 251 5.05 2.55 -18.40
CA ASP A 251 6.27 3.28 -18.66
C ASP A 251 6.38 4.50 -17.74
N ASN A 252 7.58 4.81 -17.30
CA ASN A 252 7.88 5.92 -16.40
C ASN A 252 6.97 5.91 -15.14
N THR A 253 6.84 4.75 -14.50
CA THR A 253 5.80 4.49 -13.50
C THR A 253 6.33 3.64 -12.35
N PRO A 254 6.10 4.03 -11.09
CA PRO A 254 6.33 3.15 -9.96
C PRO A 254 5.31 2.00 -9.98
N ILE A 255 5.73 0.79 -9.58
CA ILE A 255 4.87 -0.39 -9.53
C ILE A 255 5.02 -1.08 -8.17
N LEU A 256 3.90 -1.33 -7.51
CA LEU A 256 3.82 -2.27 -6.39
C LEU A 256 3.23 -3.59 -6.89
N ILE A 257 3.94 -4.71 -6.69
CA ILE A 257 3.46 -6.06 -6.99
C ILE A 257 3.35 -6.83 -5.68
N GLN A 258 2.22 -7.50 -5.46
CA GLN A 258 2.01 -8.39 -4.31
C GLN A 258 1.98 -9.83 -4.82
N THR A 259 2.81 -10.68 -4.24
CA THR A 259 2.99 -12.06 -4.68
C THR A 259 2.95 -13.03 -3.51
N LEU A 260 2.67 -14.31 -3.81
CA LEU A 260 2.98 -15.44 -2.96
C LEU A 260 4.16 -16.20 -3.59
N VAL A 261 5.15 -16.53 -2.79
CA VAL A 261 6.35 -17.27 -3.20
C VAL A 261 6.41 -18.56 -2.39
N ASP A 262 6.37 -19.70 -3.10
CA ASP A 262 6.51 -21.05 -2.53
C ASP A 262 7.67 -21.78 -3.24
N GLY A 263 8.78 -21.97 -2.51
CA GLY A 263 10.03 -22.41 -3.13
C GLY A 263 10.49 -21.44 -4.22
N ASP A 264 10.49 -21.90 -5.47
CA ASP A 264 10.83 -21.09 -6.66
C ASP A 264 9.59 -20.52 -7.36
N ASP A 265 8.41 -21.02 -7.03
CA ASP A 265 7.16 -20.62 -7.67
C ASP A 265 6.69 -19.25 -7.18
N VAL A 266 6.29 -18.42 -8.14
CA VAL A 266 5.75 -17.08 -7.89
C VAL A 266 4.31 -17.05 -8.38
N ASN A 267 3.41 -16.54 -7.53
CA ASN A 267 2.01 -16.34 -7.86
C ASN A 267 1.60 -14.89 -7.56
N VAL A 268 1.18 -14.14 -8.58
CA VAL A 268 0.76 -12.74 -8.43
C VAL A 268 -0.63 -12.67 -7.81
N ILE A 269 -0.74 -11.98 -6.68
CA ILE A 269 -2.02 -11.65 -6.03
C ILE A 269 -2.67 -10.49 -6.77
N GLU A 270 -1.94 -9.37 -6.83
CA GLU A 270 -2.34 -8.12 -7.50
C GLU A 270 -1.11 -7.23 -7.72
N PHE A 271 -1.26 -6.22 -8.57
CA PHE A 271 -0.29 -5.13 -8.67
C PHE A 271 -1.02 -3.80 -8.82
N ALA A 272 -0.29 -2.70 -8.61
CA ALA A 272 -0.79 -1.36 -8.85
C ALA A 272 0.33 -0.47 -9.42
N PRO A 273 0.02 0.41 -10.41
CA PRO A 273 1.00 1.34 -11.02
C PRO A 273 1.19 2.57 -10.13
N ARG A 274 1.67 2.35 -8.94
CA ARG A 274 1.90 3.36 -7.90
C ARG A 274 2.87 2.87 -6.84
N ILE A 275 3.31 3.80 -6.03
CA ILE A 275 4.11 3.52 -4.83
C ILE A 275 3.30 2.71 -3.81
N GLY A 276 3.94 1.76 -3.15
CA GLY A 276 3.37 1.04 -2.02
C GLY A 276 3.13 1.96 -0.82
N GLY A 277 1.97 1.83 -0.17
CA GLY A 277 1.67 2.60 1.04
C GLY A 277 2.48 2.19 2.27
N ALA A 278 2.18 2.82 3.40
CA ALA A 278 2.86 2.59 4.67
C ALA A 278 4.34 3.00 4.65
N SER A 279 4.62 4.13 4.01
CA SER A 279 5.93 4.77 3.91
C SER A 279 7.01 3.88 3.26
N LYS A 280 6.59 3.00 2.35
CA LYS A 280 7.52 2.13 1.60
C LYS A 280 8.53 2.93 0.80
N HIS A 281 8.15 4.08 0.21
CA HIS A 281 9.06 4.95 -0.52
C HIS A 281 10.30 5.31 0.30
N ARG A 282 10.15 5.63 1.61
CA ARG A 282 11.30 5.91 2.50
C ARG A 282 12.20 4.70 2.64
N THR A 283 11.62 3.50 2.81
CA THR A 283 12.43 2.27 2.91
C THR A 283 13.14 1.95 1.59
N VAL A 284 12.47 2.16 0.44
CA VAL A 284 13.09 2.03 -0.89
C VAL A 284 14.29 2.97 -1.01
N THR A 285 14.11 4.24 -0.67
CA THR A 285 15.19 5.25 -0.74
C THR A 285 16.37 4.88 0.17
N LEU A 286 16.11 4.47 1.43
CA LEU A 286 17.15 4.05 2.35
C LEU A 286 17.87 2.76 1.90
N LYS A 287 17.13 1.82 1.29
CA LYS A 287 17.69 0.53 0.84
C LYS A 287 18.47 0.65 -0.47
N THR A 288 18.08 1.55 -1.36
CA THR A 288 18.60 1.58 -2.75
C THR A 288 19.26 2.90 -3.15
N GLY A 289 19.06 3.97 -2.41
CA GLY A 289 19.45 5.33 -2.81
C GLY A 289 18.54 5.95 -3.90
N PHE A 290 17.59 5.20 -4.48
CA PHE A 290 16.67 5.71 -5.49
C PHE A 290 15.42 6.32 -4.84
N ASP A 291 15.20 7.61 -5.06
CA ASP A 291 14.02 8.30 -4.54
C ASP A 291 12.82 8.09 -5.47
N ILE A 292 12.05 7.02 -5.17
CA ILE A 292 10.87 6.64 -5.95
C ILE A 292 9.73 7.67 -5.84
N LEU A 293 9.66 8.44 -4.74
CA LEU A 293 8.63 9.46 -4.56
C LEU A 293 8.92 10.68 -5.44
N LYS A 294 10.18 11.11 -5.49
CA LYS A 294 10.63 12.15 -6.42
C LYS A 294 10.43 11.73 -7.86
N ALA A 295 10.79 10.49 -8.21
CA ALA A 295 10.56 9.93 -9.54
C ALA A 295 9.06 9.91 -9.92
N ASN A 296 8.16 9.65 -8.96
CA ASN A 296 6.72 9.74 -9.17
C ASN A 296 6.26 11.17 -9.48
N VAL A 297 6.82 12.17 -8.79
CA VAL A 297 6.56 13.59 -9.10
C VAL A 297 7.11 13.98 -10.48
N ASP A 298 8.30 13.49 -10.83
CA ASP A 298 8.93 13.72 -12.14
C ASP A 298 8.06 13.13 -13.27
N ALA A 299 7.56 11.91 -13.09
CA ALA A 299 6.69 11.24 -14.05
C ALA A 299 5.40 12.00 -14.33
N MET A 300 4.80 12.68 -13.33
CA MET A 300 3.61 13.52 -13.53
C MET A 300 3.80 14.59 -14.60
N PHE A 301 5.04 15.06 -14.78
CA PHE A 301 5.38 16.12 -15.75
C PHE A 301 6.13 15.58 -16.97
N GLY A 302 6.16 14.26 -17.15
CA GLY A 302 6.83 13.60 -18.27
C GLY A 302 8.37 13.58 -18.16
N GLU A 303 8.93 13.99 -17.03
CA GLU A 303 10.35 13.86 -16.76
C GLU A 303 10.70 12.39 -16.49
N ARG A 304 11.82 11.93 -17.02
CA ARG A 304 12.25 10.52 -16.93
C ARG A 304 13.47 10.41 -16.00
N PRO A 305 13.37 9.75 -14.87
CA PRO A 305 14.49 9.60 -13.94
C PRO A 305 15.52 8.60 -14.48
N GLU A 306 16.77 8.78 -14.12
CA GLU A 306 17.76 7.72 -14.24
C GLU A 306 17.64 6.78 -13.04
N VAL A 307 17.27 5.51 -13.28
CA VAL A 307 17.06 4.53 -12.19
C VAL A 307 18.39 3.90 -11.80
N ILE A 308 19.17 4.65 -11.04
CA ILE A 308 20.45 4.18 -10.47
C ILE A 308 20.19 3.72 -9.03
N THR A 309 20.69 2.53 -8.68
CA THR A 309 20.57 1.98 -7.35
C THR A 309 21.94 1.69 -6.73
N HIS A 310 22.07 1.98 -5.44
CA HIS A 310 23.21 1.65 -4.59
C HIS A 310 22.68 0.85 -3.39
N PRO A 311 22.46 -0.47 -3.53
CA PRO A 311 21.82 -1.26 -2.50
C PRO A 311 22.61 -1.27 -1.20
N ASP A 312 21.95 -1.00 -0.09
CA ASP A 312 22.49 -1.22 1.25
C ASP A 312 22.39 -2.72 1.61
N ASP A 313 23.46 -3.35 2.02
CA ASP A 313 23.52 -4.79 2.30
C ASP A 313 22.84 -5.18 3.63
N ASN A 314 22.51 -4.21 4.47
CA ASN A 314 21.81 -4.48 5.73
C ASN A 314 20.40 -5.02 5.50
N MET A 315 19.93 -5.74 6.52
CA MET A 315 18.53 -6.08 6.66
C MET A 315 17.72 -4.91 7.24
N PHE A 316 16.49 -4.77 6.79
CA PHE A 316 15.55 -3.78 7.31
C PHE A 316 14.28 -4.48 7.78
N SER A 317 13.60 -3.88 8.73
CA SER A 317 12.25 -4.28 9.13
C SER A 317 11.38 -3.05 9.33
N ARG A 318 10.28 -2.96 8.56
CA ARG A 318 9.20 -2.01 8.79
C ARG A 318 8.19 -2.65 9.74
N ASN A 319 7.95 -2.02 10.89
CA ASN A 319 7.10 -2.54 11.96
C ASN A 319 5.92 -1.59 12.16
N HIS A 320 4.69 -2.10 12.07
CA HIS A 320 3.47 -1.31 12.19
C HIS A 320 2.94 -1.31 13.61
N VAL A 321 2.77 -0.12 14.17
CA VAL A 321 2.27 0.07 15.52
C VAL A 321 0.75 0.17 15.52
N TYR A 322 0.10 -0.68 16.32
CA TYR A 322 -1.35 -0.71 16.51
C TYR A 322 -1.70 -0.34 17.95
N ALA A 323 -2.85 0.28 18.11
CA ALA A 323 -3.42 0.58 19.42
C ALA A 323 -4.79 -0.10 19.59
N ARG A 324 -5.24 -0.22 20.85
CA ARG A 324 -6.63 -0.55 21.17
C ARG A 324 -7.54 0.58 20.72
N PRO A 325 -8.84 0.32 20.45
CA PRO A 325 -9.79 1.36 20.05
C PRO A 325 -9.77 2.53 21.02
N CYS A 326 -9.52 3.74 20.50
CA CYS A 326 -9.37 4.94 21.33
C CYS A 326 -9.43 6.21 20.50
N THR A 327 -9.47 7.36 21.17
CA THR A 327 -9.07 8.63 20.58
C THR A 327 -7.58 8.83 20.85
N PHE A 328 -6.77 8.82 19.79
CA PHE A 328 -5.32 8.86 19.85
C PHE A 328 -4.80 10.19 20.41
N SER A 329 -3.78 10.13 21.24
CA SER A 329 -3.08 11.30 21.77
C SER A 329 -1.69 11.46 21.19
N HIS A 330 -0.75 10.59 21.55
CA HIS A 330 0.66 10.69 21.15
C HIS A 330 1.40 9.37 21.34
N VAL A 331 2.64 9.35 20.88
CA VAL A 331 3.61 8.26 21.08
C VAL A 331 4.80 8.80 21.86
N GLU A 332 5.30 8.04 22.83
CA GLU A 332 6.51 8.35 23.59
C GLU A 332 7.66 7.41 23.27
N HIS A 333 8.87 7.89 23.55
CA HIS A 333 10.17 7.19 23.41
C HIS A 333 10.63 6.91 21.98
N ALA A 334 9.93 7.42 20.94
CA ALA A 334 10.35 7.23 19.55
C ALA A 334 11.67 7.97 19.25
N GLU A 335 11.79 9.24 19.70
CA GLU A 335 13.00 10.06 19.50
C GLU A 335 14.20 9.50 20.26
N GLU A 336 14.00 8.99 21.48
CA GLU A 336 15.03 8.32 22.26
C GLU A 336 15.53 7.05 21.58
N LEU A 337 14.63 6.24 21.01
CA LEU A 337 14.99 5.04 20.26
C LEU A 337 15.78 5.34 18.99
N ILE A 338 15.49 6.46 18.32
CA ILE A 338 16.27 6.96 17.18
C ILE A 338 17.67 7.40 17.66
N SER A 339 17.73 8.19 18.72
CA SER A 339 19.01 8.67 19.29
C SER A 339 19.91 7.54 19.77
N ASP A 340 19.34 6.47 20.32
CA ASP A 340 20.04 5.26 20.75
C ASP A 340 20.46 4.34 19.59
N GLY A 341 20.08 4.65 18.34
CA GLY A 341 20.34 3.82 17.16
C GLY A 341 19.63 2.48 17.16
N ILE A 342 18.52 2.37 17.89
CA ILE A 342 17.67 1.18 17.93
C ILE A 342 16.73 1.15 16.72
N ILE A 343 16.14 2.30 16.36
CA ILE A 343 15.35 2.47 15.15
C ILE A 343 15.94 3.58 14.28
N GLU A 344 15.75 3.46 12.97
CA GLU A 344 16.19 4.47 11.99
C GLU A 344 15.24 5.66 11.94
N GLU A 345 13.93 5.38 12.07
CA GLU A 345 12.86 6.38 12.03
C GLU A 345 11.59 5.87 12.70
N TYR A 346 10.75 6.79 13.15
CA TYR A 346 9.35 6.56 13.49
C TYR A 346 8.47 7.47 12.64
N ILE A 347 7.46 6.89 11.98
CA ILE A 347 6.53 7.64 11.14
C ILE A 347 5.15 7.58 11.77
N PRO A 348 4.57 8.72 12.18
CA PRO A 348 3.21 8.76 12.70
C PRO A 348 2.19 8.59 11.55
N TYR A 349 1.10 7.86 11.82
CA TYR A 349 -0.03 7.71 10.90
C TYR A 349 -1.30 8.35 11.45
N LYS A 350 -1.27 8.82 12.69
CA LYS A 350 -2.36 9.52 13.35
C LYS A 350 -1.86 10.83 13.97
N VAL A 351 -2.73 11.83 13.95
CA VAL A 351 -2.57 13.06 14.72
C VAL A 351 -3.41 13.00 15.99
N LYS A 352 -3.09 13.84 16.97
CA LYS A 352 -3.87 13.99 18.20
C LYS A 352 -5.35 14.24 17.90
N GLY A 353 -6.23 13.51 18.56
CA GLY A 353 -7.68 13.57 18.35
C GLY A 353 -8.22 12.61 17.26
N ALA A 354 -7.35 11.93 16.50
CA ALA A 354 -7.79 10.95 15.51
C ALA A 354 -8.36 9.69 16.17
N THR A 355 -9.39 9.10 15.56
CA THR A 355 -9.99 7.85 16.02
C THR A 355 -9.19 6.64 15.56
N VAL A 356 -8.93 5.69 16.46
CA VAL A 356 -8.45 4.34 16.19
C VAL A 356 -9.64 3.40 16.33
N GLY A 357 -9.96 2.66 15.26
CA GLY A 357 -11.12 1.78 15.21
C GLY A 357 -10.85 0.37 15.74
N GLU A 358 -11.88 -0.48 15.67
CA GLU A 358 -11.87 -1.86 16.15
C GLU A 358 -11.48 -2.90 15.08
N PHE A 359 -11.40 -2.48 13.81
CA PHE A 359 -11.33 -3.41 12.69
C PHE A 359 -9.97 -4.06 12.47
N LEU A 360 -8.91 -3.59 13.17
CA LEU A 360 -7.54 -4.08 12.99
C LEU A 360 -7.10 -4.10 11.51
N ALA A 361 -7.48 -3.06 10.79
CA ALA A 361 -7.11 -2.85 9.39
C ALA A 361 -5.93 -1.88 9.29
N SER A 362 -5.38 -1.72 8.09
CA SER A 362 -4.26 -0.78 7.84
C SER A 362 -4.56 0.65 8.30
N ARG A 363 -5.83 1.08 8.23
CA ARG A 363 -6.29 2.40 8.71
C ARG A 363 -6.22 2.59 10.23
N ASP A 364 -6.12 1.50 11.00
CA ASP A 364 -6.07 1.55 12.47
C ASP A 364 -4.64 1.58 13.02
N ARG A 365 -3.65 1.59 12.13
CA ARG A 365 -2.24 1.83 12.50
C ARG A 365 -2.08 3.24 13.05
N VAL A 366 -1.33 3.36 14.14
CA VAL A 366 -1.00 4.68 14.72
C VAL A 366 0.35 5.21 14.25
N GLY A 367 1.20 4.33 13.74
CA GLY A 367 2.49 4.67 13.15
C GLY A 367 3.25 3.43 12.70
N SER A 368 4.49 3.63 12.29
CA SER A 368 5.45 2.56 12.06
C SER A 368 6.85 3.00 12.43
N PHE A 369 7.71 2.03 12.76
CA PHE A 369 9.14 2.28 12.93
C PHE A 369 9.95 1.37 12.00
N LEU A 370 11.10 1.86 11.57
CA LEU A 370 12.05 1.14 10.75
C LEU A 370 13.27 0.75 11.59
N VAL A 371 13.64 -0.52 11.49
CA VAL A 371 14.87 -1.05 12.09
C VAL A 371 15.82 -1.46 10.97
N LYS A 372 17.11 -1.20 11.17
CA LYS A 372 18.21 -1.62 10.31
C LYS A 372 19.24 -2.39 11.15
N ALA A 373 19.73 -3.51 10.60
CA ALA A 373 20.77 -4.30 11.23
C ALA A 373 21.52 -5.14 10.18
N PRO A 374 22.79 -5.56 10.47
CA PRO A 374 23.55 -6.37 9.54
C PRO A 374 23.02 -7.79 9.35
N ASP A 375 22.28 -8.32 10.33
CA ASP A 375 21.75 -9.68 10.29
C ASP A 375 20.38 -9.78 11.00
N LEU A 376 19.68 -10.90 10.77
CA LEU A 376 18.34 -11.14 11.30
C LEU A 376 18.30 -11.20 12.84
N LYS A 377 19.37 -11.68 13.49
CA LYS A 377 19.44 -11.79 14.95
C LYS A 377 19.43 -10.41 15.59
N GLN A 378 20.33 -9.54 15.15
CA GLN A 378 20.42 -8.16 15.63
C GLN A 378 19.16 -7.36 15.27
N LEU A 379 18.59 -7.62 14.07
CA LEU A 379 17.33 -7.02 13.65
C LEU A 379 16.21 -7.35 14.66
N LYS A 380 16.03 -8.62 15.00
CA LYS A 380 15.02 -9.07 15.98
C LYS A 380 15.27 -8.51 17.39
N GLU A 381 16.52 -8.43 17.83
CA GLU A 381 16.88 -7.84 19.12
C GLU A 381 16.50 -6.36 19.18
N LYS A 382 16.84 -5.56 18.17
CA LYS A 382 16.45 -4.14 18.07
C LYS A 382 14.93 -3.97 18.05
N ILE A 383 14.20 -4.80 17.29
CA ILE A 383 12.73 -4.78 17.26
C ILE A 383 12.15 -5.03 18.65
N LYS A 384 12.66 -6.04 19.37
CA LYS A 384 12.23 -6.35 20.74
C LYS A 384 12.43 -5.18 21.68
N ILE A 385 13.59 -4.52 21.61
CA ILE A 385 13.88 -3.31 22.41
C ILE A 385 12.89 -2.20 22.04
N ALA A 386 12.67 -1.91 20.75
CA ALA A 386 11.76 -0.87 20.30
C ALA A 386 10.33 -1.12 20.80
N VAL A 387 9.80 -2.34 20.62
CA VAL A 387 8.45 -2.72 21.09
C VAL A 387 8.34 -2.62 22.61
N SER A 388 9.38 -2.97 23.37
CA SER A 388 9.35 -2.90 24.84
C SER A 388 9.34 -1.46 25.38
N ARG A 389 9.95 -0.51 24.66
CA ARG A 389 10.10 0.89 25.10
C ARG A 389 9.03 1.84 24.57
N LEU A 390 8.60 1.67 23.30
CA LEU A 390 7.54 2.49 22.70
C LEU A 390 6.28 2.49 23.57
N ARG A 391 5.63 3.65 23.69
CA ARG A 391 4.35 3.81 24.37
C ARG A 391 3.39 4.59 23.48
N VAL A 392 2.14 4.16 23.45
CA VAL A 392 1.05 4.83 22.72
C VAL A 392 -0.02 5.22 23.72
N TYR A 393 -0.43 6.48 23.73
CA TYR A 393 -1.39 7.01 24.68
C TYR A 393 -2.69 7.48 24.01
N ASP A 394 -3.81 7.26 24.69
CA ASP A 394 -5.10 7.85 24.35
C ASP A 394 -5.25 9.27 24.99
N MET A 395 -6.37 9.94 24.66
CA MET A 395 -6.68 11.27 25.20
C MET A 395 -6.97 11.27 26.71
N ASN A 396 -7.17 10.11 27.34
CA ASN A 396 -7.39 9.95 28.77
C ASN A 396 -6.09 9.62 29.53
N GLY A 397 -4.95 9.51 28.81
CA GLY A 397 -3.65 9.16 29.39
C GLY A 397 -3.45 7.65 29.62
N ASN A 398 -4.29 6.81 29.06
CA ASN A 398 -4.11 5.35 29.13
C ASN A 398 -3.11 4.89 28.07
N GLU A 399 -2.23 3.97 28.44
CA GLU A 399 -1.34 3.28 27.49
C GLU A 399 -2.16 2.21 26.73
N VAL A 400 -2.17 2.30 25.39
CA VAL A 400 -3.09 1.55 24.52
C VAL A 400 -2.40 0.75 23.41
N MET A 401 -1.06 0.68 23.40
CA MET A 401 -0.31 -0.09 22.39
C MET A 401 -0.63 -1.59 22.47
N LYS A 402 -0.86 -2.22 21.34
CA LYS A 402 -1.09 -3.67 21.21
C LYS A 402 0.24 -4.42 21.06
N ARG A 403 0.97 -4.68 22.16
CA ARG A 403 2.27 -5.37 22.13
C ARG A 403 2.15 -6.86 21.82
N GLU A 404 1.03 -7.46 22.16
CA GLU A 404 0.73 -8.88 21.92
C GLU A 404 0.85 -9.30 20.45
N ILE A 405 0.85 -8.33 19.52
CA ILE A 405 1.05 -8.59 18.08
C ILE A 405 2.46 -9.13 17.77
N TRP A 406 3.46 -8.73 18.57
CA TRP A 406 4.87 -9.16 18.40
C TRP A 406 5.27 -10.34 19.28
N GLU A 407 4.37 -10.82 20.13
CA GLU A 407 4.62 -12.06 20.89
C GLU A 407 4.59 -13.25 19.92
N GLU A 408 5.61 -14.12 20.02
CA GLU A 408 5.63 -15.37 19.26
C GLU A 408 4.57 -16.32 19.85
N ASP A 409 3.86 -17.05 18.98
CA ASP A 409 2.85 -18.04 19.38
C ASP A 409 3.49 -19.26 20.01
#